data_4c648670ccef4a97946de948b78d6cd9
#
_entry.id   4c648670ccef4a97946de948b78d6cd9
#
_cell.length_a   1.000
_cell.length_b   1.000
_cell.length_c   1.000
_cell.angle_alpha   90.00
_cell.angle_beta   90.00
_cell.angle_gamma   90.00
#
_symmetry.space_group_name_H-M   'P 1'
#
loop_
_entity.id
_entity.type
_entity.pdbx_description
1 polymer ?
#
loop_
_entity_poly.entity_id
_entity_poly.type
_entity_poly.pdbx_seq_one_letter_code
_entity_poly.pdbx_strand_id
1 'polypeptide(L)'
;DEVLTLIEARVSGPVVLVGSSMGGWLMLMVAQGLPPGRLKGMAGIAPAPDFTQWGYTSAQKADLVAGRTVLEPNPYGPEPTPTHPKFWADGERNRLLDGDIAIDVPTVLIHGQRDEDVPWEISLRLSVTLRSDAVQLCLVKDGDHRLSREADLALIRRCVMALAGRG
;
A
#
# COMPACT_ATOMS: atom_id res chain seq x y z
N ASP A 1 -12.56 -6.61 -5.48
CA ASP A 1 -13.42 -7.81 -5.35
C ASP A 1 -12.71 -9.09 -5.79
N GLU A 2 -11.94 -9.11 -6.88
CA GLU A 2 -11.25 -10.33 -7.37
C GLU A 2 -10.31 -10.96 -6.33
N VAL A 3 -9.53 -10.16 -5.61
CA VAL A 3 -8.61 -10.67 -4.58
C VAL A 3 -9.37 -11.33 -3.43
N LEU A 4 -10.48 -10.74 -2.98
CA LEU A 4 -11.35 -11.33 -1.95
C LEU A 4 -11.92 -12.67 -2.42
N THR A 5 -12.43 -12.71 -3.65
CA THR A 5 -12.95 -13.94 -4.26
C THR A 5 -11.88 -15.04 -4.34
N LEU A 6 -10.64 -14.70 -4.71
CA LEU A 6 -9.52 -15.64 -4.74
C LEU A 6 -9.16 -16.16 -3.34
N ILE A 7 -9.11 -15.27 -2.33
CA ILE A 7 -8.85 -15.67 -0.95
C ILE A 7 -9.92 -16.62 -0.45
N GLU A 8 -11.19 -16.33 -0.70
CA GLU A 8 -12.31 -17.19 -0.30
C GLU A 8 -12.27 -18.56 -0.99
N ALA A 9 -11.96 -18.57 -2.28
CA ALA A 9 -11.97 -19.81 -3.07
C ALA A 9 -10.72 -20.69 -2.87
N ARG A 10 -9.57 -20.12 -2.49
CA ARG A 10 -8.27 -20.81 -2.54
C ARG A 10 -7.57 -20.94 -1.21
N VAL A 11 -7.93 -20.14 -0.21
CA VAL A 11 -7.19 -20.09 1.07
C VAL A 11 -8.12 -20.46 2.22
N SER A 12 -7.78 -21.50 2.95
CA SER A 12 -8.45 -21.86 4.21
C SER A 12 -7.71 -21.24 5.40
N GLY A 13 -8.46 -20.79 6.41
CA GLY A 13 -7.91 -20.24 7.65
C GLY A 13 -7.45 -18.77 7.55
N PRO A 14 -6.85 -18.22 8.62
CA PRO A 14 -6.39 -16.84 8.67
C PRO A 14 -5.25 -16.55 7.71
N VAL A 15 -5.22 -15.32 7.17
CA VAL A 15 -4.20 -14.85 6.21
C VAL A 15 -3.37 -13.71 6.80
N VAL A 16 -2.13 -13.59 6.37
CA VAL A 16 -1.32 -12.39 6.47
C VAL A 16 -1.28 -11.74 5.10
N LEU A 17 -1.65 -10.48 5.01
CA LEU A 17 -1.60 -9.74 3.75
C LEU A 17 -0.27 -8.99 3.65
N VAL A 18 0.33 -9.02 2.47
CA VAL A 18 1.55 -8.26 2.15
C VAL A 18 1.28 -7.41 0.91
N GLY A 19 1.52 -6.11 1.00
CA GLY A 19 1.31 -5.19 -0.11
C GLY A 19 2.47 -4.21 -0.26
N SER A 20 2.93 -4.01 -1.51
CA SER A 20 3.97 -3.05 -1.83
C SER A 20 3.43 -1.94 -2.71
N SER A 21 3.83 -0.69 -2.46
CA SER A 21 3.42 0.49 -3.24
C SER A 21 1.89 0.58 -3.36
N MET A 22 1.34 0.67 -4.57
CA MET A 22 -0.11 0.60 -4.82
C MET A 22 -0.73 -0.69 -4.25
N GLY A 23 0.01 -1.82 -4.26
CA GLY A 23 -0.41 -3.06 -3.63
C GLY A 23 -0.63 -2.93 -2.12
N GLY A 24 0.04 -1.99 -1.45
CA GLY A 24 -0.22 -1.62 -0.06
C GLY A 24 -1.59 -0.95 0.13
N TRP A 25 -2.03 -0.14 -0.81
CA TRP A 25 -3.39 0.41 -0.80
C TRP A 25 -4.45 -0.67 -1.02
N LEU A 26 -4.24 -1.51 -2.04
CA LEU A 26 -5.12 -2.66 -2.29
C LEU A 26 -5.19 -3.61 -1.09
N MET A 27 -4.08 -3.85 -0.41
CA MET A 27 -4.01 -4.63 0.83
C MET A 27 -4.95 -4.09 1.91
N LEU A 28 -4.98 -2.77 2.12
CA LEU A 28 -5.88 -2.13 3.09
C LEU A 28 -7.35 -2.31 2.71
N MET A 29 -7.68 -2.14 1.44
CA MET A 29 -9.04 -2.34 0.93
C MET A 29 -9.49 -3.81 1.08
N VAL A 30 -8.60 -4.76 0.76
CA VAL A 30 -8.85 -6.19 0.95
C VAL A 30 -9.04 -6.52 2.43
N ALA A 31 -8.19 -5.96 3.30
CA ALA A 31 -8.26 -6.16 4.75
C ALA A 31 -9.62 -5.77 5.34
N GLN A 32 -10.18 -4.63 4.88
CA GLN A 32 -11.50 -4.18 5.31
C GLN A 32 -12.65 -5.04 4.78
N GLY A 33 -12.46 -5.72 3.66
CA GLY A 33 -13.45 -6.62 3.05
C GLY A 33 -13.44 -8.05 3.59
N LEU A 34 -12.41 -8.44 4.35
CA LEU A 34 -12.31 -9.79 4.88
C LEU A 34 -13.28 -10.02 6.06
N PRO A 35 -13.89 -11.20 6.18
CA PRO A 35 -14.71 -11.55 7.35
C PRO A 35 -13.90 -11.49 8.66
N PRO A 36 -14.56 -11.23 9.81
CA PRO A 36 -13.91 -11.23 11.12
C PRO A 36 -13.10 -12.51 11.38
N GLY A 37 -11.89 -12.37 11.90
CA GLY A 37 -10.98 -13.48 12.21
C GLY A 37 -10.23 -14.06 11.01
N ARG A 38 -10.50 -13.60 9.79
CA ARG A 38 -9.75 -14.03 8.59
C ARG A 38 -8.40 -13.34 8.43
N LEU A 39 -8.28 -12.11 8.88
CA LEU A 39 -7.02 -11.37 8.84
C LEU A 39 -6.24 -11.59 10.13
N LYS A 40 -4.98 -12.05 10.02
CA LYS A 40 -4.07 -12.26 11.14
C LYS A 40 -3.06 -11.12 11.32
N GLY A 41 -2.67 -10.48 10.24
CA GLY A 41 -1.71 -9.38 10.25
C GLY A 41 -1.44 -8.82 8.85
N MET A 42 -0.76 -7.68 8.79
CA MET A 42 -0.41 -7.03 7.53
C MET A 42 1.04 -6.55 7.50
N ALA A 43 1.65 -6.59 6.31
CA ALA A 43 2.95 -5.98 6.05
C ALA A 43 2.86 -5.05 4.83
N GLY A 44 3.04 -3.75 5.03
CA GLY A 44 3.11 -2.74 3.97
C GLY A 44 4.58 -2.40 3.65
N ILE A 45 4.95 -2.51 2.37
CA ILE A 45 6.29 -2.19 1.87
C ILE A 45 6.17 -0.95 1.00
N ALA A 46 6.69 0.19 1.46
CA ALA A 46 6.51 1.49 0.82
C ALA A 46 5.06 1.70 0.34
N PRO A 47 4.04 1.46 1.22
CA PRO A 47 2.65 1.49 0.80
C PRO A 47 2.24 2.88 0.34
N ALA A 48 1.45 2.94 -0.75
CA ALA A 48 1.03 4.18 -1.39
C ALA A 48 -0.50 4.37 -1.34
N PRO A 49 -1.16 4.35 -0.14
CA PRO A 49 -2.59 4.66 -0.08
C PRO A 49 -2.84 6.09 -0.55
N ASP A 50 -3.99 6.28 -1.19
CA ASP A 50 -4.47 7.58 -1.66
C ASP A 50 -3.49 8.32 -2.58
N PHE A 51 -2.64 7.61 -3.34
CA PHE A 51 -1.67 8.27 -4.23
C PHE A 51 -2.35 9.12 -5.30
N THR A 52 -3.61 8.88 -5.61
CA THR A 52 -4.41 9.74 -6.49
C THR A 52 -4.52 11.17 -5.95
N GLN A 53 -4.38 11.35 -4.64
CA GLN A 53 -4.44 12.66 -4.02
C GLN A 53 -3.08 13.38 -3.97
N TRP A 54 -2.02 12.70 -3.61
CA TRP A 54 -0.70 13.32 -3.40
C TRP A 54 0.29 13.07 -4.54
N GLY A 55 0.07 12.06 -5.39
CA GLY A 55 0.96 11.68 -6.49
C GLY A 55 0.82 12.51 -7.77
N TYR A 56 -0.19 13.42 -7.86
CA TYR A 56 -0.44 14.22 -9.06
C TYR A 56 -0.43 15.71 -8.77
N THR A 57 0.08 16.49 -9.71
CA THR A 57 -0.01 17.95 -9.69
C THR A 57 -1.45 18.43 -9.89
N SER A 58 -1.74 19.67 -9.51
CA SER A 58 -3.05 20.27 -9.72
C SER A 58 -3.46 20.31 -11.20
N ALA A 59 -2.51 20.52 -12.11
CA ALA A 59 -2.76 20.49 -13.56
C ALA A 59 -3.13 19.08 -14.04
N GLN A 60 -2.38 18.05 -13.62
CA GLN A 60 -2.69 16.65 -13.94
C GLN A 60 -4.07 16.24 -13.40
N LYS A 61 -4.41 16.63 -12.18
CA LYS A 61 -5.74 16.38 -11.61
C LYS A 61 -6.85 17.07 -12.42
N ALA A 62 -6.63 18.31 -12.86
CA ALA A 62 -7.58 19.01 -13.72
C ALA A 62 -7.78 18.30 -15.06
N ASP A 63 -6.70 17.73 -15.63
CA ASP A 63 -6.78 16.91 -16.84
C ASP A 63 -7.60 15.64 -16.62
N LEU A 64 -7.34 14.93 -15.54
CA LEU A 64 -8.07 13.71 -15.17
C LEU A 64 -9.57 13.98 -14.93
N VAL A 65 -9.90 15.06 -14.22
CA VAL A 65 -11.29 15.50 -14.02
C VAL A 65 -11.97 15.84 -15.34
N ALA A 66 -11.23 16.45 -16.28
CA ALA A 66 -11.73 16.79 -17.62
C ALA A 66 -11.80 15.57 -18.57
N GLY A 67 -11.53 14.36 -18.09
CA GLY A 67 -11.58 13.14 -18.89
C GLY A 67 -10.34 12.89 -19.76
N ARG A 68 -9.25 13.61 -19.53
CA ARG A 68 -7.99 13.44 -20.27
C ARG A 68 -7.05 12.46 -19.54
N THR A 69 -6.41 11.57 -20.29
CA THR A 69 -5.37 10.68 -19.78
C THR A 69 -4.09 11.47 -19.51
N VAL A 70 -3.51 11.28 -18.34
CA VAL A 70 -2.18 11.80 -17.99
C VAL A 70 -1.13 10.75 -18.34
N LEU A 71 -0.06 11.19 -18.97
CA LEU A 71 1.10 10.36 -19.31
C LEU A 71 2.30 10.79 -18.48
N GLU A 72 2.89 9.86 -17.75
CA GLU A 72 4.06 10.10 -16.92
C GLU A 72 5.28 9.33 -17.43
N PRO A 73 6.51 9.85 -17.27
CA PRO A 73 7.71 9.12 -17.61
C PRO A 73 7.73 7.75 -16.94
N ASN A 74 8.07 6.73 -17.72
CA ASN A 74 8.20 5.36 -17.21
C ASN A 74 9.68 5.04 -16.96
N PRO A 75 10.14 4.92 -15.71
CA PRO A 75 11.54 4.59 -15.42
C PRO A 75 11.93 3.16 -15.82
N TYR A 76 10.97 2.33 -16.21
CA TYR A 76 11.18 0.90 -16.51
C TYR A 76 11.06 0.56 -18.01
N GLY A 77 10.75 1.55 -18.85
CA GLY A 77 10.59 1.31 -20.29
C GLY A 77 10.42 2.60 -21.11
N PRO A 78 10.49 2.50 -22.43
CA PRO A 78 10.42 3.67 -23.31
C PRO A 78 9.02 4.29 -23.41
N GLU A 79 7.99 3.50 -23.14
CA GLU A 79 6.61 3.97 -23.24
C GLU A 79 6.16 4.63 -21.92
N PRO A 80 5.53 5.82 -21.97
CA PRO A 80 5.05 6.49 -20.78
C PRO A 80 3.94 5.68 -20.11
N THR A 81 3.85 5.79 -18.79
CA THR A 81 2.78 5.16 -18.00
C THR A 81 1.52 6.01 -18.07
N PRO A 82 0.40 5.48 -18.58
CA PRO A 82 -0.84 6.23 -18.64
C PRO A 82 -1.62 6.12 -17.31
N THR A 83 -2.12 7.26 -16.82
CA THR A 83 -3.17 7.29 -15.81
C THR A 83 -4.48 7.69 -16.46
N HIS A 84 -5.42 6.77 -16.48
CA HIS A 84 -6.74 7.00 -17.07
C HIS A 84 -7.70 7.66 -16.07
N PRO A 85 -8.60 8.56 -16.53
CA PRO A 85 -9.56 9.26 -15.68
C PRO A 85 -10.42 8.35 -14.82
N LYS A 86 -10.86 7.20 -15.35
CA LYS A 86 -11.67 6.23 -14.60
C LYS A 86 -10.89 5.59 -13.45
N PHE A 87 -9.61 5.25 -13.67
CA PHE A 87 -8.73 4.70 -12.65
C PHE A 87 -8.50 5.72 -11.53
N TRP A 88 -8.17 6.96 -11.90
CA TRP A 88 -7.98 8.03 -10.91
C TRP A 88 -9.25 8.32 -10.12
N ALA A 89 -10.40 8.45 -10.79
CA ALA A 89 -11.69 8.69 -10.13
C ALA A 89 -12.11 7.52 -9.21
N ASP A 90 -11.73 6.28 -9.56
CA ASP A 90 -11.96 5.14 -8.70
C ASP A 90 -11.09 5.22 -7.44
N GLY A 91 -9.81 5.56 -7.58
CA GLY A 91 -8.94 5.80 -6.44
C GLY A 91 -9.47 6.88 -5.51
N GLU A 92 -9.92 8.02 -6.05
CA GLU A 92 -10.51 9.11 -5.23
C GLU A 92 -11.74 8.67 -4.41
N ARG A 93 -12.52 7.71 -4.91
CA ARG A 93 -13.66 7.13 -4.16
C ARG A 93 -13.23 6.14 -3.06
N ASN A 94 -12.03 5.59 -3.17
CA ASN A 94 -11.50 4.58 -2.27
C ASN A 94 -10.42 5.12 -1.31
N ARG A 95 -10.42 6.42 -1.07
CA ARG A 95 -9.48 7.05 -0.14
C ARG A 95 -9.68 6.55 1.29
N LEU A 96 -8.58 6.38 2.00
CA LEU A 96 -8.55 5.78 3.33
C LEU A 96 -7.92 6.69 4.39
N LEU A 97 -6.98 7.57 4.00
CA LEU A 97 -6.20 8.36 4.95
C LEU A 97 -6.94 9.59 5.52
N ASP A 98 -8.16 9.85 5.10
CA ASP A 98 -8.95 10.98 5.60
C ASP A 98 -9.68 10.69 6.92
N GLY A 99 -9.62 9.47 7.42
CA GLY A 99 -10.29 9.05 8.66
C GLY A 99 -9.67 7.79 9.22
N ASP A 100 -10.19 7.32 10.35
CA ASP A 100 -9.71 6.09 10.99
C ASP A 100 -9.93 4.86 10.10
N ILE A 101 -8.89 4.08 9.91
CA ILE A 101 -8.94 2.83 9.18
C ILE A 101 -9.26 1.70 10.16
N ALA A 102 -10.46 1.13 10.05
CA ALA A 102 -10.99 0.11 10.96
C ALA A 102 -10.32 -1.27 10.78
N ILE A 103 -9.01 -1.32 11.01
CA ILE A 103 -8.18 -2.52 10.97
C ILE A 103 -7.46 -2.64 12.31
N ASP A 104 -7.66 -3.75 13.03
CA ASP A 104 -7.21 -3.94 14.42
C ASP A 104 -6.12 -5.00 14.57
N VAL A 105 -5.58 -5.53 13.45
CA VAL A 105 -4.56 -6.58 13.49
C VAL A 105 -3.14 -6.03 13.55
N PRO A 106 -2.17 -6.81 14.05
CA PRO A 106 -0.76 -6.44 14.01
C PRO A 106 -0.32 -6.07 12.60
N THR A 107 0.30 -4.90 12.47
CA THR A 107 0.71 -4.34 11.18
C THR A 107 2.15 -3.86 11.24
N VAL A 108 2.95 -4.23 10.24
CA VAL A 108 4.30 -3.71 10.06
C VAL A 108 4.36 -2.92 8.75
N LEU A 109 4.83 -1.68 8.84
CA LEU A 109 5.10 -0.81 7.70
C LEU A 109 6.62 -0.69 7.54
N ILE A 110 7.15 -0.89 6.34
CA ILE A 110 8.58 -0.78 6.05
C ILE A 110 8.74 0.22 4.92
N HIS A 111 9.53 1.29 5.13
CA HIS A 111 9.68 2.36 4.15
C HIS A 111 11.12 2.86 4.06
N GLY A 112 11.60 3.10 2.84
CA GLY A 112 12.89 3.72 2.58
C GLY A 112 12.82 5.25 2.73
N GLN A 113 13.78 5.87 3.43
CA GLN A 113 13.80 7.33 3.55
C GLN A 113 14.36 8.04 2.30
N ARG A 114 14.89 7.28 1.32
CA ARG A 114 15.30 7.76 -0.01
C ARG A 114 14.34 7.31 -1.11
N ASP A 115 13.09 6.99 -0.73
CA ASP A 115 12.03 6.69 -1.66
C ASP A 115 11.64 7.99 -2.40
N GLU A 116 11.88 8.03 -3.71
CA GLU A 116 11.56 9.17 -4.59
C GLU A 116 10.17 9.05 -5.22
N ASP A 117 9.55 7.87 -5.13
CA ASP A 117 8.22 7.59 -5.72
C ASP A 117 7.11 7.84 -4.69
N VAL A 118 7.30 7.38 -3.44
CA VAL A 118 6.32 7.48 -2.35
C VAL A 118 6.97 8.17 -1.14
N PRO A 119 6.49 9.35 -0.72
CA PRO A 119 6.97 9.99 0.50
C PRO A 119 6.82 9.07 1.71
N TRP A 120 7.90 8.82 2.45
CA TRP A 120 7.87 7.92 3.62
C TRP A 120 6.91 8.41 4.72
N GLU A 121 6.59 9.69 4.73
CA GLU A 121 5.59 10.31 5.61
C GLU A 121 4.19 9.73 5.40
N ILE A 122 3.90 9.16 4.24
CA ILE A 122 2.66 8.42 3.97
C ILE A 122 2.56 7.21 4.89
N SER A 123 3.64 6.45 5.08
CA SER A 123 3.66 5.35 6.05
C SER A 123 3.52 5.83 7.50
N LEU A 124 4.09 6.97 7.85
CA LEU A 124 3.89 7.58 9.16
C LEU A 124 2.42 7.96 9.37
N ARG A 125 1.80 8.63 8.38
CA ARG A 125 0.37 8.96 8.44
C ARG A 125 -0.48 7.70 8.55
N LEU A 126 -0.20 6.68 7.74
CA LEU A 126 -0.90 5.40 7.78
C LEU A 126 -0.79 4.72 9.16
N SER A 127 0.38 4.76 9.81
CA SER A 127 0.57 4.17 11.13
C SER A 127 -0.29 4.82 12.22
N VAL A 128 -0.60 6.11 12.07
CA VAL A 128 -1.47 6.85 13.00
C VAL A 128 -2.96 6.65 12.68
N THR A 129 -3.27 6.46 11.39
CA THR A 129 -4.66 6.33 10.92
C THR A 129 -5.23 4.91 11.13
N LEU A 130 -4.37 3.90 11.19
CA LEU A 130 -4.76 2.52 11.53
C LEU A 130 -5.24 2.45 12.98
N ARG A 131 -6.40 1.84 13.21
CA ARG A 131 -7.00 1.71 14.57
C ARG A 131 -6.24 0.71 15.44
N SER A 132 -5.48 -0.19 14.88
CA SER A 132 -4.68 -1.17 15.64
C SER A 132 -3.66 -0.50 16.55
N ASP A 133 -3.57 -0.92 17.81
CA ASP A 133 -2.51 -0.53 18.75
C ASP A 133 -1.17 -1.25 18.46
N ALA A 134 -1.19 -2.30 17.65
CA ALA A 134 -0.02 -3.12 17.32
C ALA A 134 0.56 -2.75 15.94
N VAL A 135 0.86 -1.46 15.71
CA VAL A 135 1.47 -0.98 14.47
C VAL A 135 2.95 -0.68 14.71
N GLN A 136 3.81 -1.19 13.83
CA GLN A 136 5.24 -0.90 13.82
C GLN A 136 5.63 -0.24 12.49
N LEU A 137 6.41 0.83 12.55
CA LEU A 137 6.98 1.49 11.38
C LEU A 137 8.51 1.34 11.40
N CYS A 138 9.05 0.67 10.38
CA CYS A 138 10.48 0.49 10.15
C CYS A 138 10.95 1.43 9.04
N LEU A 139 11.71 2.47 9.38
CA LEU A 139 12.32 3.36 8.40
C LEU A 139 13.74 2.89 8.06
N VAL A 140 13.98 2.63 6.78
CA VAL A 140 15.29 2.26 6.26
C VAL A 140 15.98 3.53 5.73
N LYS A 141 16.98 4.03 6.45
CA LYS A 141 17.59 5.36 6.23
C LYS A 141 18.04 5.62 4.79
N ASP A 142 18.66 4.63 4.16
CA ASP A 142 19.19 4.70 2.80
C ASP A 142 18.41 3.83 1.82
N GLY A 143 17.21 3.34 2.22
CA GLY A 143 16.32 2.55 1.39
C GLY A 143 15.64 3.39 0.32
N ASP A 144 15.54 2.83 -0.87
CA ASP A 144 14.76 3.35 -2.00
C ASP A 144 13.32 2.79 -1.99
N HIS A 145 12.53 3.12 -3.02
CA HIS A 145 11.17 2.62 -3.19
C HIS A 145 11.09 1.08 -3.26
N ARG A 146 12.07 0.43 -3.85
CA ARG A 146 12.04 -1.02 -4.09
C ARG A 146 12.39 -1.85 -2.87
N LEU A 147 13.21 -1.32 -1.96
CA LEU A 147 13.71 -2.05 -0.80
C LEU A 147 14.20 -3.46 -1.18
N SER A 148 15.00 -3.54 -2.24
CA SER A 148 15.38 -4.79 -2.88
C SER A 148 16.80 -5.27 -2.58
N ARG A 149 17.55 -4.53 -1.75
CA ARG A 149 18.87 -4.99 -1.30
C ARG A 149 18.73 -6.20 -0.38
N GLU A 150 19.77 -7.01 -0.27
CA GLU A 150 19.74 -8.22 0.54
C GLU A 150 19.31 -7.94 2.00
N ALA A 151 19.82 -6.88 2.61
CA ALA A 151 19.44 -6.46 3.96
C ALA A 151 17.96 -6.06 4.07
N ASP A 152 17.42 -5.37 3.05
CA ASP A 152 16.01 -4.98 2.99
C ASP A 152 15.10 -6.20 2.87
N LEU A 153 15.44 -7.12 1.97
CA LEU A 153 14.71 -8.38 1.79
C LEU A 153 14.75 -9.25 3.06
N ALA A 154 15.88 -9.27 3.76
CA ALA A 154 16.00 -9.98 5.03
C ALA A 154 15.11 -9.35 6.12
N LEU A 155 15.03 -8.00 6.19
CA LEU A 155 14.13 -7.28 7.09
C LEU A 155 12.65 -7.61 6.76
N ILE A 156 12.26 -7.48 5.50
CA ILE A 156 10.88 -7.76 5.04
C ILE A 156 10.50 -9.19 5.41
N ARG A 157 11.36 -10.16 5.10
CA ARG A 157 11.11 -11.57 5.41
C ARG A 157 10.91 -11.80 6.90
N ARG A 158 11.78 -11.24 7.77
CA ARG A 158 11.63 -11.38 9.23
C ARG A 158 10.30 -10.84 9.71
N CYS A 159 9.90 -9.64 9.25
CA CYS A 159 8.64 -9.02 9.63
C CYS A 159 7.43 -9.86 9.22
N VAL A 160 7.41 -10.34 7.97
CA VAL A 160 6.31 -11.17 7.46
C VAL A 160 6.23 -12.51 8.20
N MET A 161 7.37 -13.15 8.47
CA MET A 161 7.40 -14.42 9.19
C MET A 161 6.94 -14.27 10.64
N ALA A 162 7.32 -13.17 11.30
CA ALA A 162 6.84 -12.87 12.66
C ALA A 162 5.31 -12.72 12.70
N LEU A 163 4.71 -11.98 11.76
CA LEU A 163 3.26 -11.85 11.63
C LEU A 163 2.58 -13.20 11.38
N ALA A 164 3.22 -14.08 10.61
CA ALA A 164 2.72 -15.43 10.36
C ALA A 164 2.84 -16.38 11.57
N GLY A 165 3.54 -15.97 12.64
CA GLY A 165 3.83 -16.82 13.80
C GLY A 165 4.85 -17.94 13.50
N ARG A 166 5.78 -17.69 12.60
CA ARG A 166 6.86 -18.60 12.19
C ARG A 166 8.23 -17.95 12.41
N GLY A 167 8.35 -17.18 13.50
CA GLY A 167 9.60 -16.58 13.94
C GLY A 167 10.40 -17.51 14.87
#